data_6d8cf4007ca303069fc522f478534075
#
_entry.id   6d8cf4007ca303069fc522f478534075
#
_cell.length_a   1.000
_cell.length_b   1.000
_cell.length_c   1.000
_cell.angle_alpha   90.00
_cell.angle_beta   90.00
_cell.angle_gamma   90.00
#
_symmetry.space_group_name_H-M   'P 1'
#
loop_
_entity.id
_entity.type
_entity.pdbx_description
1 polymer ?
#
loop_
_entity_poly.entity_id
_entity_poly.type
_entity_poly.pdbx_seq_one_letter_code
_entity_poly.pdbx_strand_id
1 'polypeptide(L)' 'MYSLNCEYYDRVFDTLDELINNVMESGMDPNYEITKNGNNTGEELVDLIII' A
#
# COMPACT_ATOMS: atom_id res chain seq x y z
N MET A 1 8.47 -1.01 -7.63
CA MET A 1 8.13 -0.02 -6.62
C MET A 1 6.66 -0.14 -6.25
N TYR A 2 6.36 0.03 -4.99
CA TYR A 2 5.02 -0.20 -4.46
C TYR A 2 4.45 1.08 -3.86
N SER A 3 3.16 1.30 -4.08
CA SER A 3 2.44 2.42 -3.48
C SER A 3 0.97 2.04 -3.29
N LEU A 4 0.17 2.96 -2.73
CA LEU A 4 -1.26 2.77 -2.60
C LEU A 4 -2.01 3.59 -3.63
N ASN A 5 -3.10 3.05 -4.13
CA ASN A 5 -4.00 3.77 -5.02
C ASN A 5 -4.91 4.68 -4.18
N CYS A 6 -4.31 5.74 -3.63
CA CYS A 6 -5.00 6.69 -2.76
C CYS A 6 -4.48 8.08 -3.05
N GLU A 7 -5.35 9.00 -3.35
CA GLU A 7 -4.95 10.36 -3.73
C GLU A 7 -4.32 11.16 -2.58
N TYR A 8 -4.53 10.71 -1.34
CA TYR A 8 -3.96 11.37 -0.16
C TYR A 8 -2.64 10.74 0.28
N TYR A 9 -2.19 9.68 -0.39
CA TYR A 9 -1.01 8.94 -0.02
C TYR A 9 -0.08 8.83 -1.22
N ASP A 10 0.84 9.77 -1.31
CA ASP A 10 1.71 9.92 -2.48
C ASP A 10 3.13 9.47 -2.14
N ARG A 11 3.26 8.25 -1.69
CA ARG A 11 4.54 7.65 -1.34
C ARG A 11 4.78 6.38 -2.12
N VAL A 12 6.06 6.14 -2.44
CA VAL A 12 6.49 4.97 -3.20
C VAL A 12 7.62 4.30 -2.43
N PHE A 13 7.60 2.97 -2.39
CA PHE A 13 8.58 2.17 -1.65
C PHE A 13 9.18 1.10 -2.56
N ASP A 14 10.41 0.72 -2.27
CA ASP A 14 11.10 -0.32 -3.05
C ASP A 14 10.55 -1.70 -2.77
N THR A 15 10.09 -1.94 -1.54
CA THR A 15 9.54 -3.24 -1.14
C THR A 15 8.14 -3.10 -0.58
N LEU A 16 7.38 -4.20 -0.68
CA LEU A 16 6.04 -4.24 -0.15
C LEU A 16 6.04 -4.12 1.38
N ASP A 17 7.03 -4.70 2.05
CA ASP A 17 7.16 -4.63 3.50
C ASP A 17 7.28 -3.19 3.97
N GLU A 18 8.03 -2.37 3.27
CA GLU A 18 8.18 -0.97 3.61
C GLU A 18 6.85 -0.22 3.48
N LEU A 19 6.10 -0.52 2.43
CA LEU A 19 4.79 0.07 2.23
C LEU A 19 3.84 -0.30 3.37
N ILE A 20 3.79 -1.58 3.72
CA ILE A 20 2.92 -2.08 4.80
C ILE A 20 3.28 -1.40 6.11
N ASN A 21 4.57 -1.37 6.46
CA ASN A 21 5.03 -0.77 7.70
C ASN A 21 4.67 0.71 7.77
N ASN A 22 4.84 1.43 6.69
CA ASN A 22 4.55 2.86 6.68
C ASN A 22 3.05 3.13 6.84
N VAL A 23 2.22 2.36 6.18
CA VAL A 23 0.77 2.50 6.29
C VAL A 23 0.31 2.20 7.71
N MET A 24 0.86 1.14 8.31
CA MET A 24 0.52 0.77 9.69
C MET A 24 0.94 1.85 10.69
N GLU A 25 2.12 2.41 10.52
CA GLU A 25 2.62 3.46 11.41
C GLU A 25 1.83 4.75 11.29
N SER A 26 1.38 5.09 10.10
CA SER A 26 0.64 6.33 9.88
C SER A 26 -0.81 6.25 10.33
N GLY A 27 -1.30 5.05 10.65
CA GLY A 27 -2.69 4.85 11.04
C GLY A 27 -3.67 4.99 9.88
N MET A 28 -3.17 4.90 8.65
CA MET A 28 -3.97 5.05 7.47
C MET A 28 -4.86 3.82 7.24
N ASP A 29 -6.01 4.04 6.60
CA ASP A 29 -6.92 2.96 6.23
C ASP A 29 -6.24 2.07 5.20
N PRO A 30 -6.11 0.75 5.45
CA PRO A 30 -5.46 -0.16 4.50
C PRO A 30 -6.38 -0.67 3.40
N ASN A 31 -7.60 -0.18 3.29
CA ASN A 31 -8.57 -0.65 2.30
C ASN A 31 -8.33 -0.05 0.90
N TYR A 32 -7.11 0.26 0.58
CA TYR A 32 -6.73 0.76 -0.74
C TYR A 32 -5.97 -0.30 -1.51
N GLU A 33 -6.16 -0.28 -2.83
CA GLU A 33 -5.48 -1.22 -3.71
C GLU A 33 -3.99 -0.90 -3.79
N ILE A 34 -3.18 -1.96 -3.82
CA ILE A 34 -1.73 -1.81 -3.98
C ILE A 34 -1.42 -1.57 -5.46
N THR A 35 -0.54 -0.61 -5.74
CA THR A 35 -0.01 -0.41 -7.07
C THR A 35 1.44 -0.85 -7.11
N LYS A 36 1.84 -1.44 -8.23
CA LYS A 36 3.20 -1.88 -8.47
C LYS A 36 3.67 -1.28 -9.79
N ASN A 37 4.73 -0.49 -9.73
CA ASN A 37 5.30 0.19 -10.91
C ASN A 37 4.26 1.02 -11.67
N GLY A 38 3.33 1.64 -10.93
CA GLY A 38 2.31 2.48 -11.49
C GLY A 38 1.06 1.74 -11.97
N ASN A 39 1.01 0.42 -11.81
CA ASN A 39 -0.13 -0.39 -12.23
C ASN A 39 -0.83 -1.00 -11.02
N ASN A 40 -2.16 -1.04 -11.05
CA ASN A 40 -2.93 -1.68 -10.00
C ASN A 40 -2.69 -3.19 -10.02
N THR A 41 -2.49 -3.76 -8.81
CA THR A 41 -2.25 -5.21 -8.68
C THR A 41 -3.53 -6.02 -8.53
N GLY A 42 -4.63 -5.35 -8.22
CA GLY A 42 -5.89 -6.02 -7.93
C GLY A 42 -6.01 -6.52 -6.49
N GLU A 43 -4.98 -6.30 -5.68
CA GLU A 43 -5.00 -6.68 -4.26
C GLU A 43 -5.06 -5.44 -3.38
N GLU A 44 -5.90 -5.49 -2.35
CA GLU A 44 -5.94 -4.44 -1.34
C GLU A 44 -4.90 -4.74 -0.27
N LEU A 45 -4.32 -3.68 0.29
CA LEU A 45 -3.29 -3.84 1.32
C LEU A 45 -3.83 -4.59 2.53
N VAL A 46 -5.10 -4.39 2.87
CA VAL A 46 -5.74 -5.04 4.02
C VAL A 46 -5.70 -6.57 3.89
N ASP A 47 -5.74 -7.11 2.68
CA ASP A 47 -5.69 -8.56 2.46
C ASP A 47 -4.36 -9.17 2.85
N LEU A 48 -3.29 -8.36 2.87
CA LEU A 48 -1.95 -8.82 3.21
C LEU A 48 -1.63 -8.69 4.70
N ILE A 49 -2.36 -7.86 5.42
CA ILE A 49 -2.11 -7.61 6.84
C ILE A 49 -3.12 -8.28 7.76
N ILE A 50 -4.20 -8.81 7.22
CA ILE A 50 -5.14 -9.63 7.98
C ILE A 50 -4.58 -11.05 8.05
N ILE A 51 -4.33 -11.48 9.25
CA ILE A 51 -3.79 -12.82 9.51
C ILE A 51 -4.89 -13.71 10.07
#